data_92a1306c3c9e76e5c7270d31df9a9a1e
#
_entry.id   92a1306c3c9e76e5c7270d31df9a9a1e
#
_cell.length_a   1.000
_cell.length_b   1.000
_cell.length_c   1.000
_cell.angle_alpha   90.00
_cell.angle_beta   90.00
_cell.angle_gamma   90.00
#
_symmetry.space_group_name_H-M   'P 1'
#
loop_
_entity.id
_entity.type
_entity.pdbx_description
1 polymer ?
#
loop_
_entity_poly.entity_id
_entity_poly.type
_entity_poly.pdbx_seq_one_letter_code
_entity_poly.pdbx_strand_id
1 'polypeptide(L)'
;AMFPPAEFLKQITWDSLQDIDAHRRIIFEAIVKYRKMKNQGVVAVFQRDRFDRYSNFARIGEGSLGGKGRGLAFIDNMVKRHVEFDEFENATVVIPKTVVLCTDIFDEFMDTNSLYQVALSDADDDTILKAFLRAKLPDRLVEDFFAFFDVVKSPIAIRSSSLLEDSHYQPFAGI
;
A
#
# COMPACT_ATOMS: atom_id res chain seq x y z
N ALA A 1 12.99 7.85 -13.00
CA ALA A 1 12.29 8.86 -12.21
C ALA A 1 11.45 9.73 -13.16
N MET A 2 10.14 9.82 -12.90
CA MET A 2 9.23 10.62 -13.70
C MET A 2 9.26 12.06 -13.16
N PHE A 3 9.85 12.98 -13.92
CA PHE A 3 9.89 14.38 -13.55
C PHE A 3 8.52 15.05 -13.77
N PRO A 4 8.14 16.02 -12.94
CA PRO A 4 6.92 16.78 -13.15
C PRO A 4 7.01 17.59 -14.46
N PRO A 5 5.88 17.83 -15.16
CA PRO A 5 5.84 18.74 -16.29
C PRO A 5 6.33 20.13 -15.91
N ALA A 6 6.84 20.89 -16.91
CA ALA A 6 7.42 22.21 -16.71
C ALA A 6 6.48 23.22 -16.00
N GLU A 7 5.17 23.05 -16.14
CA GLU A 7 4.16 23.88 -15.47
C GLU A 7 4.20 23.78 -13.93
N PHE A 8 4.66 22.66 -13.37
CA PHE A 8 4.87 22.52 -11.92
C PHE A 8 6.15 23.24 -11.44
N LEU A 9 7.02 23.60 -12.36
CA LEU A 9 8.28 24.30 -12.08
C LEU A 9 8.20 25.81 -12.32
N LYS A 10 7.02 26.35 -12.67
CA LYS A 10 6.82 27.80 -12.94
C LYS A 10 7.07 28.70 -11.73
N GLN A 11 7.16 28.16 -10.53
CA GLN A 11 7.48 28.91 -9.31
C GLN A 11 8.98 29.17 -9.15
N ILE A 12 9.83 28.61 -10.04
CA ILE A 12 11.27 28.85 -10.03
C ILE A 12 11.53 30.18 -10.74
N THR A 13 11.88 31.19 -9.98
CA THR A 13 12.31 32.51 -10.50
C THR A 13 13.83 32.60 -10.59
N TRP A 14 14.35 33.58 -11.40
CA TRP A 14 15.80 33.80 -11.49
C TRP A 14 16.43 34.15 -10.14
N ASP A 15 15.72 34.88 -9.27
CA ASP A 15 16.21 35.24 -7.94
C ASP A 15 16.31 34.03 -7.01
N SER A 16 15.44 33.00 -7.19
CA SER A 16 15.52 31.77 -6.45
C SER A 16 16.68 30.87 -6.89
N LEU A 17 17.26 31.09 -8.10
CA LEU A 17 18.37 30.29 -8.64
C LEU A 17 19.72 30.51 -7.90
N GLN A 18 19.83 31.50 -7.05
CA GLN A 18 21.04 31.78 -6.27
C GLN A 18 21.09 30.92 -4.94
N ASP A 19 19.97 30.37 -4.52
CA ASP A 19 19.90 29.52 -3.34
C ASP A 19 19.62 28.06 -3.76
N ILE A 20 20.65 27.25 -3.77
CA ILE A 20 20.59 25.84 -4.16
C ILE A 20 19.64 25.04 -3.26
N ASP A 21 19.55 25.35 -1.98
CA ASP A 21 18.69 24.64 -1.04
C ASP A 21 17.23 25.05 -1.21
N ALA A 22 16.93 26.29 -1.53
CA ALA A 22 15.61 26.75 -1.92
C ALA A 22 15.15 26.04 -3.21
N HIS A 23 16.03 25.88 -4.20
CA HIS A 23 15.72 25.16 -5.44
C HIS A 23 15.41 23.69 -5.21
N ARG A 24 16.25 23.03 -4.44
CA ARG A 24 16.01 21.61 -4.08
C ARG A 24 14.66 21.45 -3.42
N ARG A 25 14.27 22.35 -2.54
CA ARG A 25 12.97 22.36 -1.86
C ARG A 25 11.82 22.52 -2.85
N ILE A 26 11.88 23.53 -3.71
CA ILE A 26 10.84 23.80 -4.74
C ILE A 26 10.68 22.58 -5.67
N ILE A 27 11.78 22.04 -6.18
CA ILE A 27 11.75 20.86 -7.06
C ILE A 27 11.18 19.65 -6.31
N PHE A 28 11.60 19.46 -5.08
CA PHE A 28 11.11 18.37 -4.25
C PHE A 28 9.59 18.48 -4.01
N GLU A 29 9.11 19.65 -3.60
CA GLU A 29 7.68 19.92 -3.39
C GLU A 29 6.88 19.73 -4.68
N ALA A 30 7.39 20.21 -5.82
CA ALA A 30 6.77 20.00 -7.12
C ALA A 30 6.67 18.52 -7.50
N ILE A 31 7.72 17.74 -7.24
CA ILE A 31 7.73 16.28 -7.48
C ILE A 31 6.68 15.59 -6.59
N VAL A 32 6.65 15.92 -5.30
CA VAL A 32 5.68 15.34 -4.34
C VAL A 32 4.25 15.66 -4.76
N LYS A 33 3.97 16.95 -5.07
CA LYS A 33 2.66 17.42 -5.53
C LYS A 33 2.23 16.72 -6.82
N TYR A 34 3.13 16.61 -7.80
CA TYR A 34 2.85 15.92 -9.05
C TYR A 34 2.55 14.42 -8.85
N ARG A 35 3.31 13.73 -8.01
CA ARG A 35 3.07 12.34 -7.67
C ARG A 35 1.73 12.15 -6.94
N LYS A 36 1.42 13.03 -5.98
CA LYS A 36 0.14 13.05 -5.28
C LYS A 36 -1.02 13.19 -6.27
N MET A 37 -0.93 14.12 -7.22
CA MET A 37 -1.95 14.35 -8.24
C MET A 37 -2.09 13.15 -9.21
N LYS A 38 -0.98 12.59 -9.68
CA LYS A 38 -0.99 11.46 -10.63
C LYS A 38 -1.56 10.18 -10.03
N ASN A 39 -1.38 9.99 -8.73
CA ASN A 39 -1.86 8.80 -8.01
C ASN A 39 -3.29 8.96 -7.47
N GLN A 40 -3.99 10.05 -7.81
CA GLN A 40 -5.38 10.24 -7.42
C GLN A 40 -6.29 9.22 -8.11
N GLY A 41 -7.01 8.45 -7.30
CA GLY A 41 -8.04 7.52 -7.78
C GLY A 41 -7.52 6.18 -8.30
N VAL A 42 -6.21 5.93 -8.29
CA VAL A 42 -5.62 4.67 -8.75
C VAL A 42 -4.86 4.01 -7.60
N VAL A 43 -5.22 2.77 -7.29
CA VAL A 43 -4.39 1.91 -6.44
C VAL A 43 -3.21 1.43 -7.26
N ALA A 44 -2.02 1.91 -6.95
CA ALA A 44 -0.81 1.56 -7.68
C ALA A 44 -0.51 0.06 -7.54
N VAL A 45 -0.10 -0.58 -8.62
CA VAL A 45 0.50 -1.92 -8.57
C VAL A 45 1.88 -1.80 -7.95
N PHE A 46 2.18 -2.66 -6.99
CA PHE A 46 3.50 -2.72 -6.36
C PHE A 46 4.56 -3.06 -7.40
N GLN A 47 5.58 -2.25 -7.49
CA GLN A 47 6.74 -2.46 -8.37
C GLN A 47 7.99 -2.26 -7.54
N ARG A 48 8.85 -3.28 -7.46
CA ARG A 48 10.06 -3.31 -6.62
C ARG A 48 10.98 -2.12 -6.86
N ASP A 49 11.17 -1.76 -8.13
CA ASP A 49 12.06 -0.68 -8.58
C ASP A 49 11.46 0.73 -8.41
N ARG A 50 10.16 0.83 -8.14
CA ARG A 50 9.42 2.09 -8.03
C ARG A 50 8.78 2.33 -6.68
N PHE A 51 8.75 1.32 -5.83
CA PHE A 51 8.25 1.47 -4.47
C PHE A 51 9.30 2.19 -3.64
N ASP A 52 9.00 3.41 -3.24
CA ASP A 52 9.90 4.29 -2.52
C ASP A 52 9.25 4.85 -1.25
N ARG A 53 9.98 5.72 -0.54
CA ARG A 53 9.49 6.38 0.68
C ARG A 53 8.22 7.23 0.47
N TYR A 54 7.89 7.60 -0.76
CA TYR A 54 6.74 8.45 -1.10
C TYR A 54 5.52 7.65 -1.57
N SER A 55 5.69 6.36 -1.80
CA SER A 55 4.59 5.46 -2.12
C SER A 55 3.87 5.06 -0.84
N ASN A 56 2.62 5.48 -0.65
CA ASN A 56 1.87 5.22 0.57
C ASN A 56 0.94 4.02 0.47
N PHE A 57 0.39 3.76 -0.73
CA PHE A 57 -0.55 2.67 -0.93
C PHE A 57 -0.26 1.92 -2.23
N ALA A 58 -0.12 0.61 -2.16
CA ALA A 58 0.07 -0.26 -3.32
C ALA A 58 -0.66 -1.60 -3.15
N ARG A 59 -0.90 -2.30 -4.25
CA ARG A 59 -1.44 -3.66 -4.26
C ARG A 59 -0.46 -4.63 -4.93
N ILE A 60 -0.44 -5.86 -4.44
CA ILE A 60 0.21 -7.01 -5.09
C ILE A 60 -0.91 -7.94 -5.54
N GLY A 61 -0.94 -8.28 -6.81
CA GLY A 61 -2.00 -9.06 -7.45
C GLY A 61 -3.03 -8.21 -8.17
N GLU A 62 -3.98 -8.90 -8.82
CA GLU A 62 -5.03 -8.30 -9.65
C GLU A 62 -6.45 -8.53 -9.10
N GLY A 63 -6.57 -9.34 -8.06
CA GLY A 63 -7.85 -9.67 -7.43
C GLY A 63 -8.43 -8.53 -6.58
N SER A 64 -9.35 -8.88 -5.69
CA SER A 64 -9.98 -7.92 -4.77
C SER A 64 -9.02 -7.49 -3.66
N LEU A 65 -9.13 -6.23 -3.25
CA LEU A 65 -8.41 -5.68 -2.07
C LEU A 65 -9.06 -6.10 -0.73
N GLY A 66 -10.25 -6.67 -0.78
CA GLY A 66 -11.06 -6.91 0.42
C GLY A 66 -11.67 -5.63 1.00
N GLY A 67 -12.34 -5.73 2.14
CA GLY A 67 -13.06 -4.63 2.78
C GLY A 67 -12.13 -3.54 3.29
N LYS A 68 -11.21 -3.88 4.19
CA LYS A 68 -10.26 -2.93 4.80
C LYS A 68 -9.32 -2.30 3.76
N GLY A 69 -8.84 -3.09 2.78
CA GLY A 69 -7.99 -2.58 1.70
C GLY A 69 -8.72 -1.53 0.86
N ARG A 70 -9.98 -1.76 0.51
CA ARG A 70 -10.82 -0.79 -0.22
C ARG A 70 -11.08 0.46 0.60
N GLY A 71 -11.40 0.32 1.89
CA GLY A 71 -11.61 1.45 2.79
C GLY A 71 -10.38 2.34 2.90
N LEU A 72 -9.19 1.75 3.09
CA LEU A 72 -7.93 2.50 3.12
C LEU A 72 -7.60 3.17 1.79
N ALA A 73 -7.84 2.50 0.65
CA ALA A 73 -7.65 3.09 -0.67
C ALA A 73 -8.57 4.29 -0.90
N PHE A 74 -9.82 4.22 -0.42
CA PHE A 74 -10.77 5.32 -0.47
C PHE A 74 -10.29 6.51 0.37
N ILE A 75 -9.84 6.26 1.61
CA ILE A 75 -9.33 7.31 2.52
C ILE A 75 -8.06 7.93 1.93
N ASP A 76 -7.12 7.14 1.39
CA ASP A 76 -5.91 7.64 0.73
C ASP A 76 -6.25 8.60 -0.41
N ASN A 77 -7.23 8.22 -1.23
CA ASN A 77 -7.70 9.06 -2.32
C ASN A 77 -8.38 10.34 -1.82
N MET A 78 -9.18 10.24 -0.76
CA MET A 78 -9.84 11.38 -0.12
C MET A 78 -8.81 12.38 0.42
N VAL A 79 -7.83 11.92 1.20
CA VAL A 79 -6.76 12.76 1.74
C VAL A 79 -5.95 13.45 0.63
N LYS A 80 -5.71 12.75 -0.49
CA LYS A 80 -4.98 13.34 -1.63
C LYS A 80 -5.76 14.39 -2.40
N ARG A 81 -7.10 14.32 -2.39
CA ARG A 81 -7.97 15.26 -3.12
C ARG A 81 -8.31 16.53 -2.35
N HIS A 82 -8.34 16.45 -1.04
CA HIS A 82 -8.77 17.54 -0.17
C HIS A 82 -7.55 18.29 0.35
N VAL A 83 -7.31 19.48 -0.23
CA VAL A 83 -6.19 20.36 0.13
C VAL A 83 -6.30 20.88 1.57
N GLU A 84 -7.49 20.88 2.15
CA GLU A 84 -7.75 21.30 3.54
C GLU A 84 -6.98 20.44 4.55
N PHE A 85 -6.64 19.20 4.18
CA PHE A 85 -5.79 18.34 5.01
C PHE A 85 -4.30 18.72 5.01
N ASP A 86 -3.88 19.59 4.09
CA ASP A 86 -2.51 20.11 4.01
C ASP A 86 -2.36 21.45 4.79
N GLU A 87 -3.47 22.03 5.29
CA GLU A 87 -3.48 23.37 5.94
C GLU A 87 -3.21 23.34 7.45
N PHE A 88 -3.04 22.16 8.06
CA PHE A 88 -2.74 22.06 9.48
C PHE A 88 -1.29 22.43 9.77
N GLU A 89 -1.06 23.51 10.51
CA GLU A 89 0.30 24.04 10.79
C GLU A 89 1.22 23.02 11.51
N ASN A 90 0.67 22.19 12.38
CA ASN A 90 1.44 21.28 13.25
C ASN A 90 1.03 19.82 13.13
N ALA A 91 0.27 19.46 12.09
CA ALA A 91 -0.19 18.09 11.87
C ALA A 91 -0.17 17.75 10.38
N THR A 92 0.16 16.50 10.08
CA THR A 92 0.07 15.97 8.71
C THR A 92 -0.91 14.82 8.69
N VAL A 93 -1.91 14.92 7.84
CA VAL A 93 -2.90 13.85 7.64
C VAL A 93 -2.39 12.88 6.59
N VAL A 94 -2.03 11.69 7.01
CA VAL A 94 -1.52 10.63 6.12
C VAL A 94 -2.14 9.29 6.48
N ILE A 95 -2.20 8.39 5.51
CA ILE A 95 -2.42 6.98 5.81
C ILE A 95 -1.06 6.29 6.05
N PRO A 96 -1.02 5.25 6.89
CA PRO A 96 0.17 4.43 7.02
C PRO A 96 0.59 3.85 5.67
N LYS A 97 1.89 3.65 5.49
CA LYS A 97 2.40 2.96 4.30
C LYS A 97 1.84 1.54 4.25
N THR A 98 1.08 1.22 3.21
CA THR A 98 0.27 0.00 3.12
C THR A 98 0.52 -0.72 1.79
N VAL A 99 0.72 -2.02 1.88
CA VAL A 99 0.67 -2.92 0.72
C VAL A 99 -0.44 -3.94 0.97
N VAL A 100 -1.36 -4.07 0.03
CA VAL A 100 -2.47 -5.01 0.09
C VAL A 100 -2.17 -6.20 -0.82
N LEU A 101 -2.21 -7.41 -0.27
CA LEU A 101 -2.23 -8.64 -1.05
C LEU A 101 -3.65 -8.88 -1.54
N CYS A 102 -3.85 -8.93 -2.85
CA CYS A 102 -5.15 -9.18 -3.44
C CYS A 102 -5.58 -10.65 -3.28
N THR A 103 -6.86 -10.93 -3.50
CA THR A 103 -7.42 -12.28 -3.29
C THR A 103 -6.77 -13.35 -4.15
N ASP A 104 -6.35 -13.03 -5.36
CA ASP A 104 -5.61 -13.94 -6.26
C ASP A 104 -4.28 -14.43 -5.67
N ILE A 105 -3.63 -13.61 -4.83
CA ILE A 105 -2.41 -14.03 -4.10
C ILE A 105 -2.75 -15.05 -3.02
N PHE A 106 -3.90 -14.87 -2.35
CA PHE A 106 -4.39 -15.83 -1.38
C PHE A 106 -4.74 -17.15 -2.06
N ASP A 107 -5.46 -17.10 -3.19
CA ASP A 107 -5.83 -18.28 -3.96
C ASP A 107 -4.57 -19.03 -4.46
N GLU A 108 -3.58 -18.32 -4.99
CA GLU A 108 -2.29 -18.90 -5.39
C GLU A 108 -1.59 -19.62 -4.22
N PHE A 109 -1.57 -19.01 -3.03
CA PHE A 109 -1.00 -19.61 -1.83
C PHE A 109 -1.74 -20.88 -1.42
N MET A 110 -3.07 -20.86 -1.42
CA MET A 110 -3.92 -21.99 -1.08
C MET A 110 -3.75 -23.16 -2.06
N ASP A 111 -3.76 -22.85 -3.36
CA ASP A 111 -3.64 -23.85 -4.43
C ASP A 111 -2.25 -24.49 -4.47
N THR A 112 -1.20 -23.67 -4.43
CA THR A 112 0.19 -24.15 -4.51
C THR A 112 0.52 -25.11 -3.36
N ASN A 113 -0.07 -24.89 -2.19
CA ASN A 113 0.16 -25.72 -1.01
C ASN A 113 -0.95 -26.74 -0.75
N SER A 114 -1.95 -26.84 -1.65
CA SER A 114 -3.12 -27.74 -1.48
C SER A 114 -3.87 -27.55 -0.16
N LEU A 115 -3.93 -26.32 0.34
CA LEU A 115 -4.48 -25.99 1.66
C LEU A 115 -6.01 -26.06 1.74
N TYR A 116 -6.71 -25.91 0.62
CA TYR A 116 -8.17 -26.03 0.62
C TYR A 116 -8.65 -27.38 1.15
N GLN A 117 -7.92 -28.46 0.85
CA GLN A 117 -8.29 -29.80 1.30
C GLN A 117 -8.25 -29.92 2.82
N VAL A 118 -7.20 -29.38 3.46
CA VAL A 118 -7.08 -29.45 4.92
C VAL A 118 -7.97 -28.42 5.61
N ALA A 119 -8.11 -27.22 5.04
CA ALA A 119 -8.93 -26.15 5.61
C ALA A 119 -10.43 -26.48 5.64
N LEU A 120 -10.92 -27.31 4.70
CA LEU A 120 -12.31 -27.75 4.59
C LEU A 120 -12.54 -29.14 5.13
N SER A 121 -11.54 -29.76 5.76
CA SER A 121 -11.66 -31.12 6.38
C SER A 121 -12.18 -31.00 7.81
N ASP A 122 -12.53 -32.16 8.39
CA ASP A 122 -12.88 -32.30 9.80
C ASP A 122 -11.65 -32.41 10.73
N ALA A 123 -10.48 -31.94 10.27
CA ALA A 123 -9.25 -31.90 11.07
C ALA A 123 -9.39 -30.90 12.22
N ASP A 124 -8.69 -31.15 13.31
CA ASP A 124 -8.64 -30.21 14.43
C ASP A 124 -7.85 -28.95 14.06
N ASP A 125 -8.12 -27.86 14.79
CA ASP A 125 -7.52 -26.53 14.55
C ASP A 125 -5.99 -26.57 14.58
N ASP A 126 -5.41 -27.40 15.44
CA ASP A 126 -3.95 -27.55 15.59
C ASP A 126 -3.31 -28.17 14.33
N THR A 127 -4.00 -29.14 13.73
CA THR A 127 -3.59 -29.77 12.48
C THR A 127 -3.69 -28.81 11.31
N ILE A 128 -4.79 -28.05 11.22
CA ILE A 128 -4.99 -27.00 10.20
C ILE A 128 -3.90 -25.94 10.35
N LEU A 129 -3.70 -25.40 11.55
CA LEU A 129 -2.68 -24.39 11.82
C LEU A 129 -1.28 -24.86 11.41
N LYS A 130 -0.90 -26.09 11.76
CA LYS A 130 0.41 -26.66 11.37
C LYS A 130 0.58 -26.78 9.86
N ALA A 131 -0.48 -27.09 9.12
CA ALA A 131 -0.44 -27.13 7.66
C ALA A 131 -0.16 -25.74 7.08
N PHE A 132 -0.86 -24.71 7.54
CA PHE A 132 -0.67 -23.33 7.12
C PHE A 132 0.73 -22.80 7.47
N LEU A 133 1.23 -23.09 8.67
CA LEU A 133 2.57 -22.64 9.10
C LEU A 133 3.73 -23.30 8.32
N ARG A 134 3.50 -24.50 7.75
CA ARG A 134 4.48 -25.20 6.90
C ARG A 134 4.40 -24.80 5.43
N ALA A 135 3.31 -24.18 5.04
CA ALA A 135 3.07 -23.74 3.67
C ALA A 135 4.10 -22.70 3.23
N LYS A 136 4.47 -22.74 1.96
CA LYS A 136 5.45 -21.81 1.39
C LYS A 136 4.75 -20.68 0.66
N LEU A 137 5.19 -19.47 0.92
CA LEU A 137 4.78 -18.32 0.13
C LEU A 137 5.33 -18.44 -1.29
N PRO A 138 4.60 -17.93 -2.32
CA PRO A 138 5.15 -17.82 -3.67
C PRO A 138 6.45 -17.03 -3.67
N ASP A 139 7.47 -17.52 -4.40
CA ASP A 139 8.81 -16.90 -4.42
C ASP A 139 8.76 -15.41 -4.83
N ARG A 140 7.92 -15.08 -5.81
CA ARG A 140 7.71 -13.68 -6.24
C ARG A 140 7.22 -12.78 -5.12
N LEU A 141 6.36 -13.30 -4.23
CA LEU A 141 5.85 -12.55 -3.10
C LEU A 141 6.94 -12.31 -2.04
N VAL A 142 7.79 -13.30 -1.82
CA VAL A 142 8.94 -13.16 -0.91
C VAL A 142 9.88 -12.05 -1.38
N GLU A 143 10.17 -11.98 -2.69
CA GLU A 143 10.98 -10.92 -3.26
C GLU A 143 10.30 -9.53 -3.16
N ASP A 144 8.97 -9.47 -3.33
CA ASP A 144 8.21 -8.23 -3.14
C ASP A 144 8.26 -7.76 -1.68
N PHE A 145 8.20 -8.69 -0.72
CA PHE A 145 8.38 -8.37 0.69
C PHE A 145 9.77 -7.85 1.01
N PHE A 146 10.83 -8.43 0.44
CA PHE A 146 12.18 -7.88 0.63
C PHE A 146 12.27 -6.45 0.12
N ALA A 147 11.74 -6.16 -1.07
CA ALA A 147 11.70 -4.80 -1.60
C ALA A 147 10.88 -3.84 -0.73
N PHE A 148 9.76 -4.31 -0.16
CA PHE A 148 8.95 -3.53 0.78
C PHE A 148 9.73 -3.22 2.06
N PHE A 149 10.39 -4.22 2.67
CA PHE A 149 11.18 -4.06 3.89
C PHE A 149 12.46 -3.24 3.69
N ASP A 150 12.97 -3.14 2.48
CA ASP A 150 14.08 -2.23 2.19
C ASP A 150 13.67 -0.76 2.34
N VAL A 151 12.41 -0.43 2.09
CA VAL A 151 11.86 0.92 2.22
C VAL A 151 11.26 1.16 3.60
N VAL A 152 10.55 0.18 4.16
CA VAL A 152 9.83 0.30 5.44
C VAL A 152 10.68 -0.30 6.56
N LYS A 153 11.23 0.55 7.40
CA LYS A 153 12.11 0.16 8.54
C LYS A 153 11.41 0.26 9.90
N SER A 154 10.15 0.70 9.94
CA SER A 154 9.33 0.74 11.14
C SER A 154 8.59 -0.58 11.36
N PRO A 155 8.10 -0.86 12.58
CA PRO A 155 7.18 -1.97 12.81
C PRO A 155 5.96 -1.89 11.90
N ILE A 156 5.48 -3.05 11.44
CA ILE A 156 4.31 -3.18 10.58
C ILE A 156 3.18 -3.91 11.30
N ALA A 157 1.94 -3.61 10.95
CA ALA A 157 0.77 -4.36 11.35
C ALA A 157 0.30 -5.21 10.17
N ILE A 158 0.14 -6.52 10.39
CA ILE A 158 -0.46 -7.43 9.41
C ILE A 158 -1.93 -7.61 9.81
N ARG A 159 -2.83 -7.37 8.86
CA ARG A 159 -4.28 -7.43 9.11
C ARG A 159 -4.97 -8.17 7.98
N SER A 160 -5.96 -8.97 8.31
CA SER A 160 -6.88 -9.54 7.33
C SER A 160 -7.72 -8.44 6.67
N SER A 161 -8.14 -8.66 5.44
CA SER A 161 -8.98 -7.73 4.67
C SER A 161 -10.15 -8.46 4.00
N SER A 162 -10.70 -9.47 4.69
CA SER A 162 -11.86 -10.21 4.22
C SER A 162 -13.10 -9.31 4.11
N LEU A 163 -13.96 -9.58 3.13
CA LEU A 163 -15.28 -8.94 3.04
C LEU A 163 -16.22 -9.38 4.16
N LEU A 164 -15.95 -10.53 4.78
CA LEU A 164 -16.78 -11.08 5.84
C LEU A 164 -16.56 -10.40 7.19
N GLU A 165 -15.43 -9.70 7.39
CA GLU A 165 -15.14 -9.00 8.64
C GLU A 165 -16.14 -7.90 8.95
N ASP A 166 -16.66 -7.23 7.92
CA ASP A 166 -17.64 -6.14 8.03
C ASP A 166 -19.08 -6.64 7.81
N SER A 167 -19.32 -7.94 7.88
CA SER A 167 -20.64 -8.52 7.73
C SER A 167 -21.58 -8.11 8.88
N HIS A 168 -22.71 -7.48 8.53
CA HIS A 168 -23.74 -7.12 9.51
C HIS A 168 -24.37 -8.32 10.23
N TYR A 169 -24.27 -9.53 9.68
CA TYR A 169 -24.89 -10.73 10.22
C TYR A 169 -23.96 -11.59 11.09
N GLN A 170 -22.67 -11.61 10.78
CA GLN A 170 -21.65 -12.30 11.57
C GLN A 170 -20.33 -11.52 11.44
N PRO A 171 -20.14 -10.50 12.28
CA PRO A 171 -18.89 -9.74 12.27
C PRO A 171 -17.75 -10.65 12.73
N PHE A 172 -16.74 -10.77 11.89
CA PHE A 172 -15.50 -11.46 12.22
C PHE A 172 -14.51 -10.39 12.71
N ALA A 173 -14.39 -10.26 14.01
CA ALA A 173 -13.33 -9.44 14.58
C ALA A 173 -12.09 -10.31 14.77
N GLY A 174 -10.93 -9.81 14.35
CA GLY A 174 -9.67 -10.54 14.33
C GLY A 174 -9.34 -11.26 15.64
N ILE A 175 -8.57 -12.31 15.47
CA ILE A 175 -8.01 -13.13 16.56
C ILE A 175 -6.85 -12.37 17.19
#